data_69fc4a7491ce76e5fcbeffe61fac8d62
#
_entry.id   69fc4a7491ce76e5fcbeffe61fac8d62
#
_cell.length_a   1.000
_cell.length_b   1.000
_cell.length_c   1.000
_cell.angle_alpha   90.00
_cell.angle_beta   90.00
_cell.angle_gamma   90.00
#
_symmetry.space_group_name_H-M   'P 1'
#
loop_
_entity.id
_entity.type
_entity.pdbx_description
1 polymer ?
#
loop_
_entity_poly.entity_id
_entity_poly.type
_entity_poly.pdbx_seq_one_letter_code
_entity_poly.pdbx_strand_id
1 'polypeptide(L)'
;MEDDVSIIMSKLMEKGYTEAQIKEKIRLKKEASMFNLTTKGILSIIASEEGIVLSGREDLKIESLKEGMKDVNVLGRVTRKYAPKEFTRDDGSQGVVLNLTIMDKTGEIAVVFWDENAVRCSETVNKGDILKIIAGQVKGGIKGPQLYISTKSKIIVNPENVDPSLLPENFTFKSLKYERTNISDLNSGDKFKEIRGTIAKLYSVFFYDGCPTCFRKMDAAQKGFCKHCKQEVVSTKVAILDLGIDDSTGYIRTSFFKDKAEKILGVGADQVHDGIKNYLEKGFNFKNAGEAYLSDNHFGLLGKEIVVSGNVAESEYVGNVFQAHNIYEIDLEEEIEKVIELIG
;
A
#
# COMPACT_ATOMS: atom_id res chain seq x y z
N MET A 1 37.86 4.79 1.47
CA MET A 1 37.03 5.40 2.54
C MET A 1 37.38 6.87 2.80
N GLU A 2 38.62 7.31 2.64
CA GLU A 2 39.01 8.73 2.70
C GLU A 2 38.58 9.53 1.46
N ASP A 3 38.49 8.88 0.30
CA ASP A 3 38.09 9.54 -0.95
C ASP A 3 36.67 10.14 -0.93
N ASP A 4 35.72 9.47 -0.30
CA ASP A 4 34.32 9.93 -0.33
C ASP A 4 34.08 11.19 0.51
N VAL A 5 34.78 11.35 1.64
CA VAL A 5 34.68 12.53 2.52
C VAL A 5 35.27 13.74 1.84
N SER A 6 36.44 13.57 1.20
CA SER A 6 37.11 14.64 0.46
C SER A 6 36.31 15.11 -0.74
N ILE A 7 35.66 14.20 -1.48
CA ILE A 7 34.78 14.53 -2.62
C ILE A 7 33.57 15.34 -2.16
N ILE A 8 32.95 14.97 -1.03
CA ILE A 8 31.79 15.69 -0.50
C ILE A 8 32.22 17.09 -0.05
N MET A 9 33.34 17.20 0.65
CA MET A 9 33.87 18.50 1.08
C MET A 9 34.20 19.41 -0.08
N SER A 10 34.86 18.92 -1.13
CA SER A 10 35.19 19.73 -2.31
C SER A 10 33.92 20.25 -3.01
N LYS A 11 32.89 19.44 -3.17
CA LYS A 11 31.60 19.88 -3.74
C LYS A 11 30.88 20.93 -2.89
N LEU A 12 30.99 20.84 -1.56
CA LEU A 12 30.45 21.87 -0.66
C LEU A 12 31.25 23.18 -0.80
N MET A 13 32.57 23.08 -0.93
CA MET A 13 33.43 24.24 -1.15
C MET A 13 33.19 24.89 -2.52
N GLU A 14 32.95 24.13 -3.58
CA GLU A 14 32.53 24.61 -4.89
C GLU A 14 31.22 25.39 -4.85
N LYS A 15 30.32 25.05 -3.92
CA LYS A 15 29.08 25.81 -3.65
C LYS A 15 29.27 27.07 -2.79
N GLY A 16 30.50 27.37 -2.37
CA GLY A 16 30.82 28.59 -1.66
C GLY A 16 30.96 28.44 -0.14
N TYR A 17 30.91 27.22 0.40
CA TYR A 17 31.18 27.00 1.83
C TYR A 17 32.66 26.97 2.13
N THR A 18 33.06 27.65 3.19
CA THR A 18 34.43 27.49 3.71
C THR A 18 34.55 26.22 4.55
N GLU A 19 35.73 25.69 4.68
CA GLU A 19 35.99 24.50 5.49
C GLU A 19 35.53 24.67 6.96
N ALA A 20 35.69 25.91 7.51
CA ALA A 20 35.23 26.24 8.84
C ALA A 20 33.70 26.16 8.98
N GLN A 21 32.98 26.65 7.98
CA GLN A 21 31.50 26.58 7.96
C GLN A 21 31.01 25.14 7.83
N ILE A 22 31.69 24.30 7.04
CA ILE A 22 31.36 22.89 6.92
C ILE A 22 31.59 22.16 8.25
N LYS A 23 32.72 22.42 8.92
CA LYS A 23 33.02 21.84 10.26
C LYS A 23 31.99 22.24 11.31
N GLU A 24 31.56 23.51 11.31
CA GLU A 24 30.53 23.99 12.22
C GLU A 24 29.16 23.35 11.92
N LYS A 25 28.76 23.25 10.65
CA LYS A 25 27.55 22.52 10.25
C LYS A 25 27.59 21.05 10.72
N ILE A 26 28.76 20.39 10.59
CA ILE A 26 28.94 19.01 11.08
C ILE A 26 28.72 18.95 12.58
N ARG A 27 29.32 19.88 13.35
CA ARG A 27 29.17 19.95 14.81
C ARG A 27 27.73 20.11 15.23
N LEU A 28 27.02 21.12 14.67
CA LEU A 28 25.63 21.39 14.96
C LEU A 28 24.71 20.19 14.61
N LYS A 29 24.93 19.58 13.45
CA LYS A 29 24.15 18.40 13.07
C LYS A 29 24.44 17.16 13.92
N LYS A 30 25.67 17.02 14.41
CA LYS A 30 26.05 15.95 15.32
C LYS A 30 25.38 16.12 16.69
N GLU A 31 25.30 17.36 17.18
CA GLU A 31 24.64 17.70 18.44
C GLU A 31 23.11 17.62 18.35
N ALA A 32 22.54 18.04 17.21
CA ALA A 32 21.10 17.97 16.96
C ALA A 32 20.62 16.56 16.59
N SER A 33 21.55 15.68 16.17
CA SER A 33 21.21 14.32 15.76
C SER A 33 21.13 13.41 16.97
N MET A 34 19.96 12.84 17.21
CA MET A 34 19.79 11.71 18.15
C MET A 34 20.51 10.42 17.72
N PHE A 35 21.27 10.48 16.64
CA PHE A 35 21.92 9.34 15.99
C PHE A 35 23.45 9.43 16.10
N ASN A 36 24.11 8.33 16.35
CA ASN A 36 25.56 8.20 16.20
C ASN A 36 25.95 8.19 14.70
N LEU A 37 25.82 9.35 14.07
CA LEU A 37 26.17 9.50 12.66
C LEU A 37 27.69 9.61 12.47
N THR A 38 28.23 8.88 11.49
CA THR A 38 29.63 9.08 11.07
C THR A 38 29.79 10.44 10.39
N THR A 39 30.99 11.01 10.40
CA THR A 39 31.29 12.28 9.70
C THR A 39 30.87 12.25 8.23
N LYS A 40 31.13 11.13 7.52
CA LYS A 40 30.65 10.91 6.15
C LYS A 40 29.12 10.98 6.06
N GLY A 41 28.44 10.40 7.05
CA GLY A 41 26.99 10.44 7.12
C GLY A 41 26.43 11.84 7.23
N ILE A 42 27.01 12.64 8.12
CA ILE A 42 26.60 14.03 8.33
C ILE A 42 26.91 14.87 7.10
N LEU A 43 28.10 14.73 6.50
CA LEU A 43 28.46 15.41 5.26
C LEU A 43 27.51 15.05 4.12
N SER A 44 27.10 13.81 3.99
CA SER A 44 26.14 13.40 2.96
C SER A 44 24.75 14.05 3.19
N ILE A 45 24.35 14.24 4.45
CA ILE A 45 23.13 14.96 4.79
C ILE A 45 23.27 16.44 4.40
N ILE A 46 24.35 17.09 4.80
CA ILE A 46 24.62 18.51 4.48
C ILE A 46 24.64 18.69 2.96
N ALA A 47 25.34 17.85 2.24
CA ALA A 47 25.41 17.91 0.77
C ALA A 47 24.02 17.75 0.13
N SER A 48 23.21 16.83 0.65
CA SER A 48 21.85 16.61 0.17
C SER A 48 20.95 17.83 0.44
N GLU A 49 21.06 18.45 1.60
CA GLU A 49 20.35 19.67 1.95
C GLU A 49 20.74 20.85 1.05
N GLU A 50 21.99 20.90 0.66
CA GLU A 50 22.50 21.92 -0.26
C GLU A 50 22.23 21.57 -1.74
N GLY A 51 21.48 20.50 -2.02
CA GLY A 51 21.15 20.06 -3.38
C GLY A 51 22.37 19.53 -4.16
N ILE A 52 23.45 19.13 -3.45
CA ILE A 52 24.63 18.52 -4.07
C ILE A 52 24.34 17.04 -4.26
N VAL A 53 24.19 16.63 -5.50
CA VAL A 53 24.10 15.21 -5.85
C VAL A 53 25.49 14.59 -5.65
N LEU A 54 25.65 13.89 -4.53
CA LEU A 54 26.83 13.05 -4.32
C LEU A 54 26.70 11.85 -5.25
N SER A 55 27.59 11.78 -6.21
CA SER A 55 27.68 10.78 -7.27
C SER A 55 26.99 9.46 -6.91
N GLY A 56 25.85 9.22 -7.57
CA GLY A 56 25.41 7.86 -7.73
C GLY A 56 23.95 7.53 -7.64
N ARG A 57 23.03 8.33 -7.12
CA ARG A 57 21.63 7.96 -7.27
C ARG A 57 20.71 9.13 -6.97
N GLU A 58 20.01 9.58 -7.99
CA GLU A 58 18.83 10.44 -7.88
C GLU A 58 17.76 9.75 -7.02
N ASP A 59 16.90 10.53 -6.38
CA ASP A 59 15.71 9.99 -5.71
C ASP A 59 14.83 9.32 -6.77
N LEU A 60 14.62 8.03 -6.61
CA LEU A 60 13.82 7.26 -7.53
C LEU A 60 12.34 7.53 -7.27
N LYS A 61 11.58 7.62 -8.35
CA LYS A 61 10.13 7.65 -8.28
C LYS A 61 9.59 6.33 -7.73
N ILE A 62 8.57 6.39 -6.88
CA ILE A 62 8.01 5.20 -6.25
C ILE A 62 7.52 4.18 -7.29
N GLU A 63 6.92 4.63 -8.40
CA GLU A 63 6.48 3.75 -9.50
C GLU A 63 7.61 2.94 -10.14
N SER A 64 8.85 3.44 -10.10
CA SER A 64 10.01 2.77 -10.70
C SER A 64 10.64 1.72 -9.79
N LEU A 65 10.20 1.62 -8.55
CA LEU A 65 10.76 0.69 -7.56
C LEU A 65 10.31 -0.74 -7.85
N LYS A 66 11.28 -1.63 -8.04
CA LYS A 66 11.04 -3.06 -8.31
C LYS A 66 11.69 -3.91 -7.23
N GLU A 67 11.07 -5.06 -6.97
CA GLU A 67 11.63 -6.07 -6.06
C GLU A 67 13.07 -6.43 -6.46
N GLY A 68 13.92 -6.58 -5.45
CA GLY A 68 15.34 -6.88 -5.62
C GLY A 68 16.26 -5.67 -5.73
N MET A 69 15.72 -4.45 -5.92
CA MET A 69 16.53 -3.23 -5.94
C MET A 69 17.18 -2.99 -4.56
N LYS A 70 18.45 -2.59 -4.57
CA LYS A 70 19.26 -2.27 -3.38
C LYS A 70 19.80 -0.86 -3.47
N ASP A 71 20.11 -0.28 -2.31
CA ASP A 71 20.67 1.06 -2.17
C ASP A 71 19.86 2.14 -2.91
N VAL A 72 18.54 2.06 -2.88
CA VAL A 72 17.66 3.03 -3.53
C VAL A 72 17.45 4.26 -2.63
N ASN A 73 17.39 5.42 -3.27
CA ASN A 73 17.00 6.67 -2.61
C ASN A 73 15.57 7.00 -3.00
N VAL A 74 14.76 7.37 -2.01
CA VAL A 74 13.34 7.67 -2.19
C VAL A 74 12.96 8.87 -1.33
N LEU A 75 12.17 9.75 -1.92
CA LEU A 75 11.56 10.88 -1.22
C LEU A 75 10.04 10.71 -1.28
N GLY A 76 9.37 10.82 -0.13
CA GLY A 76 7.91 10.70 -0.09
C GLY A 76 7.29 11.29 1.17
N ARG A 77 6.00 11.63 1.09
CA ARG A 77 5.20 12.09 2.23
C ARG A 77 4.57 10.90 2.94
N VAL A 78 4.57 10.90 4.26
CA VAL A 78 3.92 9.86 5.08
C VAL A 78 2.41 10.00 5.00
N THR A 79 1.75 9.03 4.39
CA THR A 79 0.29 8.97 4.27
C THR A 79 -0.36 8.17 5.39
N ARG A 80 0.31 7.11 5.84
CA ARG A 80 -0.17 6.24 6.92
C ARG A 80 0.97 5.88 7.85
N LYS A 81 0.66 5.86 9.13
CA LYS A 81 1.53 5.36 10.19
C LYS A 81 0.75 4.33 10.99
N TYR A 82 1.30 3.14 11.11
CA TYR A 82 0.71 2.07 11.90
C TYR A 82 1.35 2.03 13.29
N ALA A 83 0.66 1.48 14.25
CA ALA A 83 1.26 1.24 15.57
C ALA A 83 2.43 0.25 15.46
N PRO A 84 3.55 0.46 16.18
CA PRO A 84 4.61 -0.52 16.24
C PRO A 84 4.06 -1.84 16.81
N LYS A 85 4.59 -2.96 16.30
CA LYS A 85 4.19 -4.31 16.73
C LYS A 85 5.40 -5.05 17.24
N GLU A 86 5.27 -5.62 18.43
CA GLU A 86 6.23 -6.54 19.00
C GLU A 86 6.02 -7.95 18.42
N PHE A 87 7.08 -8.70 18.26
CA PHE A 87 7.05 -10.09 17.84
C PHE A 87 8.22 -10.86 18.47
N THR A 88 8.06 -12.16 18.59
CA THR A 88 9.12 -13.04 19.07
C THR A 88 9.76 -13.72 17.87
N ARG A 89 11.09 -13.67 17.78
CA ARG A 89 11.88 -14.38 16.77
C ARG A 89 11.98 -15.86 17.08
N ASP A 90 12.41 -16.64 16.10
CA ASP A 90 12.61 -18.09 16.25
C ASP A 90 13.65 -18.45 17.33
N ASP A 91 14.60 -17.56 17.59
CA ASP A 91 15.60 -17.69 18.65
C ASP A 91 15.12 -17.26 20.04
N GLY A 92 13.82 -16.87 20.15
CA GLY A 92 13.20 -16.41 21.39
C GLY A 92 13.42 -14.92 21.72
N SER A 93 14.23 -14.19 20.94
CA SER A 93 14.44 -12.76 21.15
C SER A 93 13.20 -11.94 20.74
N GLN A 94 12.99 -10.82 21.43
CA GLN A 94 11.92 -9.88 21.09
C GLN A 94 12.38 -8.93 19.97
N GLY A 95 11.50 -8.65 19.04
CA GLY A 95 11.70 -7.68 17.98
C GLY A 95 10.53 -6.71 17.89
N VAL A 96 10.76 -5.57 17.28
CA VAL A 96 9.74 -4.57 17.00
C VAL A 96 9.72 -4.27 15.51
N VAL A 97 8.54 -4.16 14.92
CA VAL A 97 8.34 -3.73 13.53
C VAL A 97 7.39 -2.55 13.46
N LEU A 98 7.76 -1.54 12.69
CA LEU A 98 6.91 -0.40 12.36
C LEU A 98 6.72 -0.37 10.84
N ASN A 99 5.48 -0.21 10.41
CA ASN A 99 5.14 0.03 9.03
C ASN A 99 4.66 1.48 8.86
N LEU A 100 5.17 2.14 7.84
CA LEU A 100 4.66 3.41 7.33
C LEU A 100 4.26 3.21 5.87
N THR A 101 3.44 4.11 5.35
CA THR A 101 3.25 4.27 3.91
C THR A 101 3.72 5.67 3.54
N ILE A 102 4.61 5.77 2.56
CA ILE A 102 5.02 7.04 1.98
C ILE A 102 4.54 7.12 0.53
N MET A 103 4.35 8.35 0.06
CA MET A 103 3.94 8.62 -1.31
C MET A 103 4.73 9.74 -1.97
N ASP A 104 4.85 9.67 -3.28
CA ASP A 104 5.25 10.76 -4.16
C ASP A 104 4.14 11.01 -5.20
N LYS A 105 4.43 11.77 -6.25
CA LYS A 105 3.48 12.02 -7.36
C LYS A 105 3.17 10.77 -8.21
N THR A 106 3.94 9.71 -8.06
CA THR A 106 3.90 8.53 -8.93
C THR A 106 3.34 7.31 -8.22
N GLY A 107 3.33 7.31 -6.89
CA GLY A 107 2.85 6.15 -6.17
C GLY A 107 2.95 6.18 -4.65
N GLU A 108 2.47 5.12 -4.03
CA GLU A 108 2.66 4.81 -2.62
C GLU A 108 3.51 3.55 -2.45
N ILE A 109 4.34 3.51 -1.43
CA ILE A 109 5.08 2.32 -1.04
C ILE A 109 5.08 2.15 0.49
N ALA A 110 4.93 0.90 0.92
CA ALA A 110 5.09 0.57 2.32
C ALA A 110 6.58 0.60 2.70
N VAL A 111 6.89 1.22 3.82
CA VAL A 111 8.25 1.26 4.40
C VAL A 111 8.26 0.47 5.69
N VAL A 112 9.17 -0.47 5.80
CA VAL A 112 9.28 -1.39 6.94
C VAL A 112 10.53 -1.08 7.74
N PHE A 113 10.34 -0.76 9.00
CA PHE A 113 11.40 -0.51 9.98
C PHE A 113 11.44 -1.63 10.99
N TRP A 114 12.63 -1.98 11.45
CA TRP A 114 12.84 -3.04 12.42
C TRP A 114 13.58 -2.51 13.66
N ASP A 115 13.23 -3.07 14.79
CA ASP A 115 13.90 -2.91 16.07
C ASP A 115 14.12 -1.45 16.47
N GLU A 116 15.35 -1.03 16.72
CA GLU A 116 15.70 0.33 17.14
C GLU A 116 15.15 1.40 16.17
N ASN A 117 15.23 1.15 14.86
CA ASN A 117 14.67 2.04 13.86
C ASN A 117 13.14 2.11 13.96
N ALA A 118 12.46 1.00 14.26
CA ALA A 118 11.02 0.97 14.44
C ALA A 118 10.58 1.78 15.66
N VAL A 119 11.22 1.58 16.79
CA VAL A 119 10.95 2.34 18.04
C VAL A 119 11.14 3.83 17.80
N ARG A 120 12.30 4.22 17.28
CA ARG A 120 12.64 5.61 17.03
C ARG A 120 11.69 6.30 16.05
N CYS A 121 11.43 5.69 14.89
CA CYS A 121 10.51 6.28 13.91
C CYS A 121 9.06 6.29 14.44
N SER A 122 8.72 5.42 15.39
CA SER A 122 7.40 5.47 16.02
C SER A 122 7.20 6.74 16.86
N GLU A 123 8.26 7.32 17.40
CA GLU A 123 8.23 8.53 18.23
C GLU A 123 8.41 9.81 17.41
N THR A 124 9.27 9.76 16.37
CA THR A 124 9.73 10.97 15.66
C THR A 124 9.02 11.26 14.36
N VAL A 125 8.40 10.26 13.72
CA VAL A 125 7.74 10.41 12.42
C VAL A 125 6.23 10.50 12.60
N ASN A 126 5.60 11.47 11.97
CA ASN A 126 4.15 11.66 11.99
C ASN A 126 3.54 11.56 10.58
N LYS A 127 2.22 11.33 10.52
CA LYS A 127 1.48 11.44 9.26
C LYS A 127 1.59 12.88 8.74
N GLY A 128 1.90 13.03 7.45
CA GLY A 128 2.14 14.30 6.78
C GLY A 128 3.61 14.68 6.65
N ASP A 129 4.51 14.10 7.48
CA ASP A 129 5.95 14.33 7.38
C ASP A 129 6.52 13.88 6.03
N ILE A 130 7.56 14.54 5.59
CA ILE A 130 8.33 14.15 4.41
C ILE A 130 9.52 13.32 4.85
N LEU A 131 9.66 12.14 4.27
CA LEU A 131 10.80 11.25 4.51
C LEU A 131 11.68 11.17 3.29
N LYS A 132 12.98 11.44 3.47
CA LYS A 132 14.02 11.05 2.52
C LYS A 132 14.72 9.81 3.04
N ILE A 133 14.62 8.74 2.29
CA ILE A 133 15.23 7.45 2.59
C ILE A 133 16.40 7.26 1.64
N ILE A 134 17.58 7.01 2.20
CA ILE A 134 18.83 6.80 1.45
C ILE A 134 19.28 5.36 1.70
N ALA A 135 19.70 4.68 0.64
CA ALA A 135 20.18 3.30 0.64
C ALA A 135 19.14 2.29 1.19
N GLY A 136 17.88 2.46 0.80
CA GLY A 136 16.82 1.48 1.08
C GLY A 136 16.94 0.22 0.22
N GLN A 137 16.25 -0.85 0.63
CA GLN A 137 16.14 -2.10 -0.14
C GLN A 137 14.68 -2.37 -0.48
N VAL A 138 14.40 -2.66 -1.75
CA VAL A 138 13.05 -3.07 -2.18
C VAL A 138 12.95 -4.59 -2.12
N LYS A 139 11.98 -5.08 -1.33
CA LYS A 139 11.67 -6.51 -1.22
C LYS A 139 10.22 -6.77 -1.59
N GLY A 140 9.92 -8.00 -1.99
CA GLY A 140 8.54 -8.42 -2.21
C GLY A 140 7.77 -8.52 -0.90
N GLY A 141 6.55 -8.05 -0.90
CA GLY A 141 5.59 -8.19 0.19
C GLY A 141 4.26 -8.76 -0.32
N ILE A 142 3.36 -9.09 0.60
CA ILE A 142 2.05 -9.69 0.26
C ILE A 142 1.22 -8.77 -0.67
N LYS A 143 1.42 -7.46 -0.58
CA LYS A 143 0.67 -6.44 -1.33
C LYS A 143 1.52 -5.71 -2.38
N GLY A 144 2.64 -6.28 -2.79
CA GLY A 144 3.57 -5.66 -3.74
C GLY A 144 4.92 -5.27 -3.12
N PRO A 145 5.74 -4.51 -3.84
CA PRO A 145 7.05 -4.08 -3.37
C PRO A 145 6.95 -3.29 -2.06
N GLN A 146 7.90 -3.51 -1.18
CA GLN A 146 8.04 -2.79 0.09
C GLN A 146 9.47 -2.31 0.25
N LEU A 147 9.64 -1.12 0.82
CA LEU A 147 10.95 -0.53 1.09
C LEU A 147 11.41 -0.90 2.50
N TYR A 148 12.46 -1.65 2.60
CA TYR A 148 13.07 -2.10 3.85
C TYR A 148 14.22 -1.19 4.24
N ILE A 149 14.24 -0.79 5.51
CA ILE A 149 15.28 0.01 6.10
C ILE A 149 16.28 -0.90 6.81
N SER A 150 17.51 -0.85 6.36
CA SER A 150 18.65 -1.60 6.92
C SER A 150 19.49 -0.71 7.83
N THR A 151 20.48 -1.30 8.49
CA THR A 151 21.47 -0.56 9.28
C THR A 151 22.32 0.41 8.44
N LYS A 152 22.40 0.20 7.13
CA LYS A 152 23.11 1.09 6.18
C LYS A 152 22.21 2.23 5.67
N SER A 153 20.90 2.09 5.81
CA SER A 153 19.94 3.08 5.35
C SER A 153 19.96 4.31 6.26
N LYS A 154 19.72 5.48 5.68
CA LYS A 154 19.56 6.73 6.40
C LYS A 154 18.17 7.29 6.15
N ILE A 155 17.62 7.89 7.19
CA ILE A 155 16.29 8.50 7.17
C ILE A 155 16.45 9.95 7.58
N ILE A 156 15.93 10.85 6.76
CA ILE A 156 15.87 12.27 7.04
C ILE A 156 14.39 12.63 7.08
N VAL A 157 13.95 13.17 8.22
CA VAL A 157 12.58 13.63 8.43
C VAL A 157 12.54 15.13 8.11
N ASN A 158 11.58 15.55 7.30
CA ASN A 158 11.35 16.94 6.90
C ASN A 158 12.63 17.65 6.44
N PRO A 159 13.29 17.16 5.36
CA PRO A 159 14.52 17.76 4.87
C PRO A 159 14.29 19.22 4.44
N GLU A 160 15.12 20.14 4.95
CA GLU A 160 14.97 21.61 4.80
C GLU A 160 14.91 22.10 3.34
N ASN A 161 15.53 21.36 2.41
CA ASN A 161 15.63 21.75 0.99
C ASN A 161 14.61 21.04 0.08
N VAL A 162 13.56 20.48 0.67
CA VAL A 162 12.45 19.90 -0.08
C VAL A 162 11.24 20.81 0.08
N ASP A 163 10.77 21.36 -1.03
CA ASP A 163 9.49 22.06 -1.05
C ASP A 163 8.35 21.07 -0.79
N PRO A 164 7.63 21.19 0.34
CA PRO A 164 6.53 20.29 0.67
C PRO A 164 5.43 20.24 -0.39
N SER A 165 5.24 21.32 -1.16
CA SER A 165 4.22 21.41 -2.21
C SER A 165 4.52 20.51 -3.41
N LEU A 166 5.77 20.06 -3.57
CA LEU A 166 6.16 19.12 -4.62
C LEU A 166 5.66 17.70 -4.37
N LEU A 167 5.27 17.39 -3.12
CA LEU A 167 4.73 16.09 -2.73
C LEU A 167 3.24 16.23 -2.40
N PRO A 168 2.35 15.41 -2.97
CA PRO A 168 0.93 15.54 -2.78
C PRO A 168 0.54 15.35 -1.31
N GLU A 169 -0.44 16.13 -0.83
CA GLU A 169 -0.98 16.01 0.54
C GLU A 169 -2.04 14.91 0.65
N ASN A 170 -2.81 14.76 -0.40
CA ASN A 170 -3.82 13.72 -0.52
C ASN A 170 -3.60 12.96 -1.82
N PHE A 171 -3.61 11.66 -1.73
CA PHE A 171 -3.51 10.80 -2.88
C PHE A 171 -4.89 10.19 -3.17
N THR A 172 -5.46 10.57 -4.26
CA THR A 172 -6.42 9.72 -4.96
C THR A 172 -5.61 8.59 -5.56
N PHE A 173 -5.91 7.34 -5.19
CA PHE A 173 -5.16 6.14 -5.52
C PHE A 173 -4.88 6.01 -7.02
N LYS A 174 -3.71 6.52 -7.46
CA LYS A 174 -3.17 6.30 -8.81
C LYS A 174 -1.84 5.52 -8.78
N SER A 175 -1.60 4.70 -7.74
CA SER A 175 -0.24 4.38 -7.34
C SER A 175 0.23 2.93 -7.29
N LEU A 176 -0.58 2.01 -7.68
CA LEU A 176 -0.08 0.80 -8.31
C LEU A 176 -0.50 0.93 -9.77
N LYS A 177 0.45 0.98 -10.70
CA LYS A 177 0.09 0.90 -12.10
C LYS A 177 -0.53 -0.47 -12.33
N TYR A 178 -1.85 -0.52 -12.13
CA TYR A 178 -2.61 -1.65 -12.61
C TYR A 178 -2.64 -1.55 -14.12
N GLU A 179 -2.21 -2.59 -14.76
CA GLU A 179 -2.24 -2.66 -16.22
C GLU A 179 -3.68 -2.89 -16.68
N ARG A 180 -4.25 -1.94 -17.44
CA ARG A 180 -5.53 -2.12 -18.08
C ARG A 180 -5.45 -3.30 -19.04
N THR A 181 -6.26 -4.31 -18.83
CA THR A 181 -6.20 -5.58 -19.55
C THR A 181 -7.61 -6.00 -19.90
N ASN A 182 -7.82 -6.52 -21.10
CA ASN A 182 -9.08 -7.13 -21.49
C ASN A 182 -9.30 -8.42 -20.72
N ILE A 183 -10.54 -8.74 -20.40
CA ILE A 183 -10.88 -9.96 -19.66
C ILE A 183 -10.43 -11.22 -20.41
N SER A 184 -10.49 -11.22 -21.77
CA SER A 184 -10.01 -12.32 -22.60
C SER A 184 -8.53 -12.63 -22.45
N ASP A 185 -7.72 -11.65 -22.05
CA ASP A 185 -6.25 -11.74 -21.97
C ASP A 185 -5.77 -12.09 -20.56
N LEU A 186 -6.69 -12.20 -19.59
CA LEU A 186 -6.37 -12.53 -18.20
C LEU A 186 -6.01 -14.01 -18.03
N ASN A 187 -4.90 -14.25 -17.35
CA ASN A 187 -4.43 -15.59 -17.03
C ASN A 187 -4.41 -15.84 -15.50
N SER A 188 -4.49 -17.10 -15.12
CA SER A 188 -4.32 -17.50 -13.71
C SER A 188 -2.99 -17.01 -13.17
N GLY A 189 -3.01 -16.39 -11.98
CA GLY A 189 -1.82 -15.85 -11.33
C GLY A 189 -1.46 -14.43 -11.75
N ASP A 190 -2.15 -13.81 -12.71
CA ASP A 190 -1.93 -12.42 -13.08
C ASP A 190 -2.12 -11.49 -11.89
N LYS A 191 -1.22 -10.54 -11.74
CA LYS A 191 -1.22 -9.57 -10.64
C LYS A 191 -1.28 -8.15 -11.18
N PHE A 192 -1.86 -7.26 -10.35
CA PHE A 192 -1.93 -5.83 -10.64
C PHE A 192 -2.59 -5.52 -11.99
N LYS A 193 -3.69 -6.20 -12.28
CA LYS A 193 -4.50 -5.96 -13.47
C LYS A 193 -5.68 -5.04 -13.15
N GLU A 194 -6.05 -4.23 -14.12
CA GLU A 194 -7.25 -3.39 -14.09
C GLU A 194 -8.17 -3.82 -15.23
N ILE A 195 -9.43 -4.05 -14.91
CA ILE A 195 -10.48 -4.33 -15.89
C ILE A 195 -11.54 -3.24 -15.82
N ARG A 196 -12.12 -2.88 -16.95
CA ARG A 196 -13.33 -2.06 -17.05
C ARG A 196 -14.39 -2.91 -17.69
N GLY A 197 -15.56 -2.95 -17.10
CA GLY A 197 -16.66 -3.74 -17.67
C GLY A 197 -17.97 -3.47 -16.97
N THR A 198 -19.00 -4.14 -17.47
CA THR A 198 -20.36 -4.04 -17.00
C THR A 198 -20.68 -5.17 -16.04
N ILE A 199 -21.39 -4.90 -14.95
CA ILE A 199 -21.91 -5.93 -14.06
C ILE A 199 -23.02 -6.68 -14.82
N ALA A 200 -22.68 -7.87 -15.32
CA ALA A 200 -23.59 -8.69 -16.12
C ALA A 200 -24.34 -9.73 -15.27
N LYS A 201 -23.85 -10.04 -14.06
CA LYS A 201 -24.50 -11.04 -13.20
C LYS A 201 -24.27 -10.76 -11.71
N LEU A 202 -25.31 -10.98 -10.92
CA LEU A 202 -25.24 -11.07 -9.46
C LEU A 202 -25.15 -12.56 -9.09
N TYR A 203 -24.07 -12.95 -8.39
CA TYR A 203 -23.94 -14.35 -7.96
C TYR A 203 -24.46 -14.56 -6.55
N SER A 204 -23.75 -14.06 -5.55
CA SER A 204 -24.15 -14.20 -4.17
C SER A 204 -23.36 -13.26 -3.26
N VAL A 205 -23.84 -13.08 -2.04
CA VAL A 205 -23.08 -12.46 -0.97
C VAL A 205 -22.93 -13.48 0.19
N PHE A 206 -21.71 -13.58 0.70
CA PHE A 206 -21.32 -14.48 1.76
C PHE A 206 -20.72 -13.70 2.92
N PHE A 207 -20.70 -14.33 4.11
CA PHE A 207 -20.10 -13.75 5.30
C PHE A 207 -19.21 -14.74 6.02
N TYR A 208 -18.25 -14.19 6.72
CA TYR A 208 -17.49 -14.89 7.74
C TYR A 208 -17.29 -13.99 8.95
N ASP A 209 -17.07 -14.61 10.11
CA ASP A 209 -16.65 -13.89 11.31
C ASP A 209 -15.18 -13.54 11.20
N GLY A 210 -14.88 -12.25 11.17
CA GLY A 210 -13.54 -11.72 10.99
C GLY A 210 -13.06 -10.89 12.18
N CYS A 211 -11.77 -10.79 12.35
CA CYS A 211 -11.16 -9.87 13.30
C CYS A 211 -11.40 -8.41 12.84
N PRO A 212 -11.91 -7.52 13.69
CA PRO A 212 -12.16 -6.13 13.29
C PRO A 212 -10.89 -5.36 12.90
N THR A 213 -9.71 -5.81 13.36
CA THR A 213 -8.44 -5.15 13.07
C THR A 213 -7.77 -5.64 11.77
N CYS A 214 -7.71 -6.97 11.55
CA CYS A 214 -7.01 -7.54 10.38
C CYS A 214 -7.95 -8.23 9.39
N PHE A 215 -9.22 -8.35 9.73
CA PHE A 215 -10.29 -8.99 8.95
C PHE A 215 -10.05 -10.46 8.56
N ARG A 216 -9.05 -11.11 9.14
CA ARG A 216 -8.87 -12.55 8.95
C ARG A 216 -9.98 -13.31 9.63
N LYS A 217 -10.37 -14.43 9.00
CA LYS A 217 -11.39 -15.33 9.55
C LYS A 217 -11.00 -15.76 10.95
N MET A 218 -11.97 -15.67 11.86
CA MET A 218 -11.85 -16.14 13.23
C MET A 218 -12.61 -17.45 13.40
N ASP A 219 -11.95 -18.46 13.97
CA ASP A 219 -12.62 -19.70 14.32
C ASP A 219 -13.48 -19.51 15.56
N ALA A 220 -14.69 -20.06 15.55
CA ALA A 220 -15.58 -20.08 16.73
C ALA A 220 -14.91 -20.72 17.98
N ALA A 221 -13.98 -21.66 17.76
CA ALA A 221 -13.18 -22.29 18.82
C ALA A 221 -12.18 -21.35 19.52
N GLN A 222 -11.88 -20.19 18.94
CA GLN A 222 -10.88 -19.24 19.47
C GLN A 222 -11.47 -18.24 20.49
N LYS A 223 -12.74 -18.37 20.85
CA LYS A 223 -13.40 -17.59 21.92
C LYS A 223 -13.04 -16.09 21.93
N GLY A 224 -13.00 -15.46 20.74
CA GLY A 224 -12.72 -14.03 20.63
C GLY A 224 -11.24 -13.64 20.57
N PHE A 225 -10.31 -14.58 20.47
CA PHE A 225 -8.88 -14.29 20.33
C PHE A 225 -8.41 -14.36 18.87
N CYS A 226 -7.89 -13.24 18.32
CA CYS A 226 -7.32 -13.23 16.99
C CYS A 226 -5.86 -13.72 17.02
N LYS A 227 -5.59 -14.91 16.48
CA LYS A 227 -4.24 -15.49 16.42
C LYS A 227 -3.23 -14.64 15.64
N HIS A 228 -3.72 -13.84 14.67
CA HIS A 228 -2.85 -12.99 13.85
C HIS A 228 -2.49 -11.68 14.54
N CYS A 229 -3.47 -11.01 15.12
CA CYS A 229 -3.26 -9.77 15.88
C CYS A 229 -2.78 -10.03 17.32
N LYS A 230 -2.87 -11.28 17.80
CA LYS A 230 -2.52 -11.71 19.16
C LYS A 230 -3.25 -10.89 20.24
N GLN A 231 -4.53 -10.60 20.02
CA GLN A 231 -5.35 -9.81 20.94
C GLN A 231 -6.77 -10.37 21.02
N GLU A 232 -7.43 -10.13 22.15
CA GLU A 232 -8.85 -10.39 22.30
C GLU A 232 -9.66 -9.34 21.55
N VAL A 233 -10.60 -9.80 20.74
CA VAL A 233 -11.47 -8.95 19.92
C VAL A 233 -12.88 -9.59 19.82
N VAL A 234 -13.88 -8.77 19.68
CA VAL A 234 -15.20 -9.22 19.25
C VAL A 234 -15.18 -9.33 17.72
N SER A 235 -15.54 -10.49 17.19
CA SER A 235 -15.59 -10.68 15.74
C SER A 235 -16.66 -9.78 15.10
N THR A 236 -16.39 -9.33 13.89
CA THR A 236 -17.34 -8.60 13.05
C THR A 236 -17.70 -9.42 11.81
N LYS A 237 -18.86 -9.18 11.22
CA LYS A 237 -19.23 -9.79 9.95
C LYS A 237 -18.41 -9.15 8.84
N VAL A 238 -17.80 -9.98 7.99
CA VAL A 238 -17.03 -9.55 6.83
C VAL A 238 -17.72 -10.09 5.59
N ALA A 239 -18.19 -9.18 4.75
CA ALA A 239 -18.89 -9.53 3.52
C ALA A 239 -17.91 -9.92 2.41
N ILE A 240 -18.30 -10.89 1.59
CA ILE A 240 -17.73 -11.23 0.30
C ILE A 240 -18.86 -11.15 -0.71
N LEU A 241 -18.73 -10.28 -1.69
CA LEU A 241 -19.70 -10.11 -2.77
C LEU A 241 -19.11 -10.66 -4.06
N ASP A 242 -19.80 -11.56 -4.72
CA ASP A 242 -19.41 -12.12 -6.01
C ASP A 242 -20.32 -11.60 -7.11
N LEU A 243 -19.72 -10.97 -8.11
CA LEU A 243 -20.38 -10.46 -9.31
C LEU A 243 -19.72 -11.02 -10.55
N GLY A 244 -20.46 -11.03 -11.66
CA GLY A 244 -19.90 -11.30 -12.98
C GLY A 244 -19.70 -10.00 -13.74
N ILE A 245 -18.52 -9.79 -14.27
CA ILE A 245 -18.15 -8.62 -15.06
C ILE A 245 -17.88 -9.05 -16.49
N ASP A 246 -18.43 -8.29 -17.44
CA ASP A 246 -18.29 -8.48 -18.89
C ASP A 246 -17.75 -7.18 -19.51
N ASP A 247 -16.69 -7.28 -20.31
CA ASP A 247 -16.07 -6.15 -21.02
C ASP A 247 -16.22 -6.25 -22.54
N SER A 248 -17.09 -7.12 -23.02
CA SER A 248 -17.29 -7.48 -24.42
C SER A 248 -16.18 -8.32 -25.05
N THR A 249 -15.04 -8.49 -24.39
CA THR A 249 -13.97 -9.40 -24.82
C THR A 249 -14.04 -10.73 -24.08
N GLY A 250 -14.59 -10.73 -22.89
CA GLY A 250 -14.73 -11.89 -22.03
C GLY A 250 -15.59 -11.61 -20.81
N TYR A 251 -15.75 -12.64 -20.02
CA TYR A 251 -16.54 -12.64 -18.80
C TYR A 251 -15.71 -13.23 -17.65
N ILE A 252 -15.68 -12.55 -16.50
CA ILE A 252 -14.98 -13.04 -15.31
C ILE A 252 -15.81 -12.86 -14.05
N ARG A 253 -15.81 -13.89 -13.20
CA ARG A 253 -16.33 -13.76 -11.84
C ARG A 253 -15.36 -12.93 -11.00
N THR A 254 -15.88 -11.93 -10.33
CA THR A 254 -15.10 -10.99 -9.52
C THR A 254 -15.59 -11.01 -8.08
N SER A 255 -14.66 -11.21 -7.15
CA SER A 255 -14.92 -11.24 -5.71
C SER A 255 -14.47 -9.94 -5.06
N PHE A 256 -15.39 -9.30 -4.35
CA PHE A 256 -15.19 -8.07 -3.60
C PHE A 256 -15.25 -8.37 -2.10
N PHE A 257 -14.26 -7.93 -1.35
CA PHE A 257 -14.14 -8.20 0.07
C PHE A 257 -14.35 -6.92 0.89
N LYS A 258 -14.99 -7.04 2.06
CA LYS A 258 -15.12 -5.99 3.07
C LYS A 258 -15.74 -4.70 2.53
N ASP A 259 -15.02 -3.59 2.77
CA ASP A 259 -15.34 -2.23 2.34
C ASP A 259 -15.66 -2.10 0.84
N LYS A 260 -15.07 -2.97 -0.01
CA LYS A 260 -15.38 -2.98 -1.45
C LYS A 260 -16.77 -3.58 -1.70
N ALA A 261 -17.11 -4.64 -0.99
CA ALA A 261 -18.45 -5.21 -1.05
C ALA A 261 -19.50 -4.21 -0.54
N GLU A 262 -19.24 -3.57 0.61
CA GLU A 262 -20.10 -2.56 1.20
C GLU A 262 -20.26 -1.32 0.28
N LYS A 263 -19.15 -0.87 -0.34
CA LYS A 263 -19.18 0.24 -1.29
C LYS A 263 -20.07 -0.03 -2.50
N ILE A 264 -20.03 -1.26 -3.05
CA ILE A 264 -20.89 -1.63 -4.19
C ILE A 264 -22.34 -1.72 -3.76
N LEU A 265 -22.61 -2.36 -2.62
CA LEU A 265 -23.97 -2.57 -2.12
C LEU A 265 -24.60 -1.29 -1.55
N GLY A 266 -23.79 -0.30 -1.18
CA GLY A 266 -24.23 0.94 -0.55
C GLY A 266 -24.72 0.77 0.90
N VAL A 267 -24.51 -0.42 1.49
CA VAL A 267 -24.94 -0.78 2.84
C VAL A 267 -23.86 -1.60 3.55
N GLY A 268 -23.84 -1.53 4.89
CA GLY A 268 -22.85 -2.23 5.71
C GLY A 268 -23.12 -3.75 5.80
N ALA A 269 -22.06 -4.52 6.08
CA ALA A 269 -22.10 -5.99 6.15
C ALA A 269 -23.16 -6.52 7.13
N ASP A 270 -23.34 -5.88 8.29
CA ASP A 270 -24.32 -6.30 9.28
C ASP A 270 -25.77 -6.16 8.76
N GLN A 271 -26.07 -5.07 8.05
CA GLN A 271 -27.38 -4.84 7.45
C GLN A 271 -27.70 -5.88 6.37
N VAL A 272 -26.73 -6.20 5.53
CA VAL A 272 -26.87 -7.26 4.50
C VAL A 272 -27.06 -8.62 5.15
N HIS A 273 -26.27 -8.91 6.18
CA HIS A 273 -26.38 -10.16 6.95
C HIS A 273 -27.77 -10.35 7.56
N ASP A 274 -28.33 -9.30 8.15
CA ASP A 274 -29.67 -9.35 8.75
C ASP A 274 -30.77 -9.48 7.67
N GLY A 275 -30.57 -8.81 6.53
CA GLY A 275 -31.44 -9.00 5.35
C GLY A 275 -31.48 -10.45 4.87
N ILE A 276 -30.32 -11.13 4.80
CA ILE A 276 -30.23 -12.53 4.36
C ILE A 276 -30.89 -13.48 5.34
N LYS A 277 -30.88 -13.21 6.67
CA LYS A 277 -31.58 -14.04 7.65
C LYS A 277 -33.04 -14.24 7.31
N ASN A 278 -33.72 -13.23 6.79
CA ASN A 278 -35.12 -13.32 6.40
C ASN A 278 -35.36 -14.39 5.30
N TYR A 279 -34.38 -14.59 4.41
CA TYR A 279 -34.46 -15.62 3.37
C TYR A 279 -34.15 -17.02 3.92
N LEU A 280 -33.21 -17.12 4.90
CA LEU A 280 -32.93 -18.37 5.58
C LEU A 280 -34.15 -18.86 6.36
N GLU A 281 -34.87 -17.95 7.04
CA GLU A 281 -36.11 -18.24 7.74
C GLU A 281 -37.25 -18.68 6.80
N LYS A 282 -37.22 -18.26 5.52
CA LYS A 282 -38.13 -18.74 4.48
C LYS A 282 -37.71 -20.11 3.88
N GLY A 283 -36.64 -20.73 4.39
CA GLY A 283 -36.18 -22.05 3.98
C GLY A 283 -35.16 -22.07 2.83
N PHE A 284 -34.63 -20.93 2.43
CA PHE A 284 -33.51 -20.90 1.47
C PHE A 284 -32.25 -21.47 2.12
N ASN A 285 -31.43 -22.21 1.36
CA ASN A 285 -30.08 -22.51 1.80
C ASN A 285 -29.19 -21.25 1.74
N PHE A 286 -28.07 -21.27 2.42
CA PHE A 286 -27.22 -20.07 2.59
C PHE A 286 -26.78 -19.42 1.25
N LYS A 287 -26.45 -20.25 0.24
CA LYS A 287 -26.06 -19.77 -1.09
C LYS A 287 -27.22 -19.06 -1.80
N ASN A 288 -28.38 -19.73 -1.84
CA ASN A 288 -29.56 -19.22 -2.52
C ASN A 288 -30.17 -18.01 -1.80
N ALA A 289 -30.04 -17.93 -0.47
CA ALA A 289 -30.46 -16.78 0.31
C ALA A 289 -29.68 -15.52 -0.05
N GLY A 290 -28.36 -15.61 -0.23
CA GLY A 290 -27.52 -14.51 -0.66
C GLY A 290 -27.81 -14.06 -2.10
N GLU A 291 -28.08 -15.00 -3.02
CA GLU A 291 -28.48 -14.71 -4.41
C GLU A 291 -29.85 -14.01 -4.45
N ALA A 292 -30.86 -14.54 -3.73
CA ALA A 292 -32.18 -13.96 -3.65
C ALA A 292 -32.15 -12.55 -3.05
N TYR A 293 -31.39 -12.35 -1.96
CA TYR A 293 -31.22 -11.04 -1.36
C TYR A 293 -30.66 -10.01 -2.35
N LEU A 294 -29.61 -10.36 -3.10
CA LEU A 294 -29.02 -9.46 -4.11
C LEU A 294 -30.01 -9.15 -5.20
N SER A 295 -30.72 -10.16 -5.74
CA SER A 295 -31.70 -10.00 -6.79
C SER A 295 -32.82 -9.05 -6.38
N ASP A 296 -33.35 -9.21 -5.17
CA ASP A 296 -34.52 -8.44 -4.72
C ASP A 296 -34.17 -7.01 -4.26
N ASN A 297 -32.93 -6.79 -3.77
CA ASN A 297 -32.56 -5.51 -3.16
C ASN A 297 -31.52 -4.71 -3.97
N HIS A 298 -30.75 -5.38 -4.83
CA HIS A 298 -29.61 -4.75 -5.52
C HIS A 298 -29.64 -4.98 -7.04
N PHE A 299 -30.82 -5.20 -7.60
CA PHE A 299 -30.99 -5.40 -9.04
C PHE A 299 -30.45 -4.23 -9.88
N GLY A 300 -30.48 -3.01 -9.35
CA GLY A 300 -29.91 -1.82 -10.01
C GLY A 300 -28.40 -1.84 -10.22
N LEU A 301 -27.69 -2.86 -9.72
CA LEU A 301 -26.29 -3.09 -10.04
C LEU A 301 -26.09 -3.68 -11.44
N LEU A 302 -27.04 -4.44 -11.97
CA LEU A 302 -26.96 -5.00 -13.31
C LEU A 302 -26.96 -3.88 -14.36
N GLY A 303 -26.05 -4.00 -15.31
CA GLY A 303 -25.85 -2.99 -16.35
C GLY A 303 -24.98 -1.80 -15.91
N LYS A 304 -24.57 -1.71 -14.63
CA LYS A 304 -23.66 -0.68 -14.16
C LYS A 304 -22.24 -0.97 -14.62
N GLU A 305 -21.63 0.02 -15.23
CA GLU A 305 -20.23 -0.04 -15.64
C GLU A 305 -19.30 0.36 -14.49
N ILE A 306 -18.22 -0.40 -14.28
CA ILE A 306 -17.26 -0.19 -13.20
C ILE A 306 -15.83 -0.45 -13.68
N VAL A 307 -14.87 0.18 -13.00
CA VAL A 307 -13.44 -0.10 -13.13
C VAL A 307 -12.98 -0.81 -11.87
N VAL A 308 -12.32 -1.95 -12.02
CA VAL A 308 -11.86 -2.79 -10.91
C VAL A 308 -10.40 -3.13 -11.09
N SER A 309 -9.59 -2.91 -10.07
CA SER A 309 -8.20 -3.36 -10.05
C SER A 309 -8.01 -4.51 -9.06
N GLY A 310 -7.14 -5.48 -9.41
CA GLY A 310 -6.96 -6.67 -8.61
C GLY A 310 -5.97 -7.68 -9.18
N ASN A 311 -6.13 -8.93 -8.75
CA ASN A 311 -5.34 -10.07 -9.21
C ASN A 311 -6.28 -11.18 -9.70
N VAL A 312 -5.79 -12.01 -10.60
CA VAL A 312 -6.47 -13.24 -11.01
C VAL A 312 -5.99 -14.40 -10.15
N ALA A 313 -6.93 -15.09 -9.51
CA ALA A 313 -6.67 -16.31 -8.76
C ALA A 313 -7.42 -17.49 -9.39
N GLU A 314 -6.84 -18.67 -9.30
CA GLU A 314 -7.52 -19.89 -9.70
C GLU A 314 -8.39 -20.40 -8.55
N SER A 315 -9.61 -20.79 -8.88
CA SER A 315 -10.55 -21.44 -7.97
C SER A 315 -10.87 -22.84 -8.49
N GLU A 316 -10.76 -23.84 -7.63
CA GLU A 316 -11.06 -25.22 -7.94
C GLU A 316 -12.50 -25.43 -8.48
N TYR A 317 -13.43 -24.52 -8.14
CA TYR A 317 -14.86 -24.69 -8.45
C TYR A 317 -15.34 -23.89 -9.67
N VAL A 318 -14.67 -22.76 -9.99
CA VAL A 318 -15.18 -21.81 -10.98
C VAL A 318 -14.12 -21.33 -11.97
N GLY A 319 -12.91 -21.88 -11.94
CA GLY A 319 -11.81 -21.44 -12.77
C GLY A 319 -11.22 -20.12 -12.31
N ASN A 320 -10.86 -19.25 -13.24
CA ASN A 320 -10.28 -17.95 -12.92
C ASN A 320 -11.29 -17.03 -12.25
N VAL A 321 -10.89 -16.42 -11.13
CA VAL A 321 -11.66 -15.41 -10.37
C VAL A 321 -10.81 -14.15 -10.22
N PHE A 322 -11.39 -13.01 -10.51
CA PHE A 322 -10.74 -11.72 -10.27
C PHE A 322 -10.97 -11.30 -8.82
N GLN A 323 -9.91 -11.19 -8.05
CA GLN A 323 -9.95 -10.73 -6.66
C GLN A 323 -9.75 -9.23 -6.62
N ALA A 324 -10.81 -8.49 -6.36
CA ALA A 324 -10.81 -7.03 -6.37
C ALA A 324 -10.01 -6.44 -5.19
N HIS A 325 -9.03 -5.62 -5.51
CA HIS A 325 -8.28 -4.80 -4.55
C HIS A 325 -8.93 -3.43 -4.38
N ASN A 326 -9.36 -2.82 -5.49
CA ASN A 326 -10.05 -1.53 -5.48
C ASN A 326 -11.19 -1.53 -6.51
N ILE A 327 -12.09 -0.57 -6.32
CA ILE A 327 -13.17 -0.26 -7.26
C ILE A 327 -13.23 1.25 -7.44
N TYR A 328 -13.36 1.68 -8.67
CA TYR A 328 -13.42 3.09 -9.06
C TYR A 328 -14.73 3.36 -9.80
N GLU A 329 -15.25 4.55 -9.62
CA GLU A 329 -16.21 5.13 -10.53
C GLU A 329 -15.48 5.55 -11.80
N ILE A 330 -16.18 5.53 -12.93
CA ILE A 330 -15.59 5.88 -14.21
C ILE A 330 -15.37 7.40 -14.23
N ASP A 331 -14.11 7.80 -14.34
CA ASP A 331 -13.71 9.15 -14.64
C ASP A 331 -13.53 9.28 -16.14
N LEU A 332 -14.42 10.02 -16.78
CA LEU A 332 -14.43 10.16 -18.23
C LEU A 332 -13.18 10.86 -18.79
N GLU A 333 -12.60 11.80 -18.05
CA GLU A 333 -11.37 12.49 -18.46
C GLU A 333 -10.19 11.52 -18.43
N GLU A 334 -10.07 10.73 -17.36
CA GLU A 334 -9.03 9.70 -17.25
C GLU A 334 -9.17 8.59 -18.30
N GLU A 335 -10.40 8.19 -18.62
CA GLU A 335 -10.65 7.18 -19.65
C GLU A 335 -10.32 7.70 -21.05
N ILE A 336 -10.59 8.97 -21.35
CA ILE A 336 -10.20 9.60 -22.61
C ILE A 336 -8.68 9.66 -22.75
N GLU A 337 -7.95 10.05 -21.70
CA GLU A 337 -6.49 10.05 -21.69
C GLU A 337 -5.91 8.66 -21.97
N LYS A 338 -6.43 7.61 -21.33
CA LYS A 338 -6.02 6.22 -21.57
C LYS A 338 -6.27 5.76 -23.02
N VAL A 339 -7.38 6.17 -23.61
CA VAL A 339 -7.69 5.84 -25.01
C VAL A 339 -6.73 6.57 -25.95
N ILE A 340 -6.41 7.84 -25.68
CA ILE A 340 -5.46 8.62 -26.49
C ILE A 340 -4.06 7.97 -26.42
N GLU A 341 -3.60 7.53 -25.24
CA GLU A 341 -2.31 6.83 -25.08
C GLU A 341 -2.24 5.50 -25.85
N LEU A 342 -3.39 4.84 -26.10
CA LEU A 342 -3.45 3.57 -26.85
C LEU A 342 -3.47 3.77 -28.38
N ILE A 343 -3.86 4.95 -28.86
CA ILE A 343 -4.03 5.26 -30.29
C ILE A 343 -2.77 6.00 -30.85
N GLY A 344 -1.99 6.67 -29.99
CA GLY A 344 -0.80 7.44 -30.38
C GLY A 344 0.45 6.63 -30.29
#